data_5a1c7bab6950ba73150f420b8ec20953
#
_entry.id   5a1c7bab6950ba73150f420b8ec20953
#
_cell.length_a   1.000
_cell.length_b   1.000
_cell.length_c   1.000
_cell.angle_alpha   90.00
_cell.angle_beta   90.00
_cell.angle_gamma   90.00
#
_symmetry.space_group_name_H-M   'P 1'
#
loop_
_entity.id
_entity.type
_entity.pdbx_description
1 polymer ?
#
loop_
_entity_poly.entity_id
_entity_poly.type
_entity_poly.pdbx_seq_one_letter_code
_entity_poly.pdbx_strand_id
1 'polypeptide(L)'
;VLAVGVDYMHDYLLNVNLEGRTRKQDSFDAFTQYDWNINEQWEAVGALRYDYFSDGHISRVTPKISLRYQPIHNLNLRLSYGMGFRSPTLKEKYYNFDMAGIWIVEGNPALKPEVSHNFSLSTDYTHGHYNYTLTAYYNRIKDKLATGAPYYKRASDLIPHLPYLNLGGYSVCGGEASAQARWSNGITARLSYAYTDEHLPKDKNNNSVNNQYIPARKHAMTGHIDWDHQFVKNYGLNIGLDGRFLSSVDNQEFVDYYDISKGIRTIHYPAYALFKLAVVQRFSKSVKLSVALDNLFNYKPEYYYLNCPLTDGMNLQVGLSVDVDKLFKF
;
A
#
# COMPACT_ATOMS: atom_id res chain seq x y z
N VAL A 1 20.66 -20.59 -7.56
CA VAL A 1 20.93 -20.32 -6.13
C VAL A 1 19.83 -20.97 -5.30
N LEU A 2 20.19 -21.68 -4.20
CA LEU A 2 19.25 -22.27 -3.27
C LEU A 2 19.28 -21.46 -1.96
N ALA A 3 18.11 -21.01 -1.50
CA ALA A 3 17.91 -20.42 -0.19
C ALA A 3 16.97 -21.29 0.63
N VAL A 4 17.30 -21.54 1.89
CA VAL A 4 16.46 -22.24 2.86
C VAL A 4 16.46 -21.47 4.16
N GLY A 5 15.35 -21.47 4.89
CA GLY A 5 15.26 -20.81 6.18
C GLY A 5 14.16 -21.43 7.04
N VAL A 6 14.30 -21.21 8.32
CA VAL A 6 13.31 -21.54 9.35
C VAL A 6 13.18 -20.36 10.30
N ASP A 7 11.98 -20.13 10.81
CA ASP A 7 11.71 -19.11 11.81
C ASP A 7 10.75 -19.64 12.86
N TYR A 8 10.88 -19.12 14.08
CA TYR A 8 10.00 -19.42 15.20
C TYR A 8 9.69 -18.14 15.95
N MET A 9 8.41 -17.95 16.25
CA MET A 9 7.94 -16.79 17.00
C MET A 9 6.97 -17.22 18.09
N HIS A 10 7.11 -16.62 19.26
CA HIS A 10 6.18 -16.76 20.37
C HIS A 10 5.47 -15.44 20.61
N ASP A 11 4.18 -15.40 20.34
CA ASP A 11 3.33 -14.24 20.56
C ASP A 11 2.52 -14.42 21.84
N TYR A 12 2.34 -13.31 22.56
CA TYR A 12 1.39 -13.25 23.66
C TYR A 12 0.58 -11.95 23.65
N LEU A 13 -0.67 -12.05 24.05
CA LEU A 13 -1.58 -10.93 24.25
C LEU A 13 -1.98 -10.91 25.71
N LEU A 14 -1.55 -9.86 26.43
CA LEU A 14 -1.91 -9.61 27.83
C LEU A 14 -2.86 -8.44 27.91
N ASN A 15 -4.07 -8.66 28.45
CA ASN A 15 -5.03 -7.59 28.66
C ASN A 15 -6.03 -7.95 29.74
N VAL A 16 -6.44 -6.98 30.55
CA VAL A 16 -7.41 -7.15 31.66
C VAL A 16 -8.81 -7.54 31.16
N ASN A 17 -9.16 -7.19 29.91
CA ASN A 17 -10.45 -7.50 29.30
C ASN A 17 -10.50 -8.89 28.64
N LEU A 18 -9.41 -9.67 28.74
CA LEU A 18 -9.36 -11.03 28.26
C LEU A 18 -9.77 -12.00 29.36
N GLU A 19 -10.58 -13.00 28.99
CA GLU A 19 -10.79 -14.14 29.86
C GLU A 19 -9.45 -14.86 30.11
N GLY A 20 -9.06 -14.99 31.40
CA GLY A 20 -7.75 -15.50 31.80
C GLY A 20 -6.57 -14.54 31.54
N ARG A 21 -6.82 -13.29 31.21
CA ARG A 21 -5.87 -12.18 31.03
C ARG A 21 -4.77 -12.36 29.99
N THR A 22 -4.50 -13.58 29.53
CA THR A 22 -3.41 -13.87 28.59
C THR A 22 -3.83 -14.87 27.53
N ARG A 23 -3.48 -14.62 26.29
CA ARG A 23 -3.51 -15.58 25.17
C ARG A 23 -2.11 -15.70 24.58
N LYS A 24 -1.74 -16.89 24.16
CA LYS A 24 -0.41 -17.21 23.60
C LYS A 24 -0.57 -17.94 22.28
N GLN A 25 0.41 -17.80 21.42
CA GLN A 25 0.50 -18.49 20.15
C GLN A 25 1.97 -18.72 19.82
N ASP A 26 2.30 -19.93 19.45
CA ASP A 26 3.57 -20.28 18.84
C ASP A 26 3.37 -20.37 17.34
N SER A 27 4.27 -19.82 16.57
CA SER A 27 4.33 -19.99 15.13
C SER A 27 5.68 -20.54 14.71
N PHE A 28 5.66 -21.41 13.74
CA PHE A 28 6.82 -21.99 13.11
C PHE A 28 6.66 -21.92 11.61
N ASP A 29 7.69 -21.47 10.91
CA ASP A 29 7.72 -21.54 9.46
C ASP A 29 9.06 -22.06 8.93
N ALA A 30 8.98 -22.69 7.76
CA ALA A 30 10.12 -23.15 7.01
C ALA A 30 9.92 -22.84 5.54
N PHE A 31 10.95 -22.38 4.86
CA PHE A 31 10.88 -22.11 3.44
C PHE A 31 12.09 -22.59 2.68
N THR A 32 11.87 -22.85 1.40
CA THR A 32 12.92 -23.07 0.41
C THR A 32 12.62 -22.27 -0.85
N GLN A 33 13.64 -21.72 -1.44
CA GLN A 33 13.58 -21.04 -2.73
C GLN A 33 14.73 -21.50 -3.59
N TYR A 34 14.44 -21.86 -4.84
CA TYR A 34 15.43 -22.17 -5.85
C TYR A 34 15.33 -21.19 -6.99
N ASP A 35 16.45 -20.53 -7.27
CA ASP A 35 16.62 -19.60 -8.37
C ASP A 35 17.48 -20.31 -9.43
N TRP A 36 16.87 -20.54 -10.58
CA TRP A 36 17.42 -21.30 -11.67
C TRP A 36 17.62 -20.42 -12.92
N ASN A 37 18.88 -20.07 -13.18
CA ASN A 37 19.30 -19.51 -14.47
C ASN A 37 19.37 -20.64 -15.50
N ILE A 38 18.29 -20.80 -16.28
CA ILE A 38 18.17 -21.89 -17.27
C ILE A 38 19.16 -21.65 -18.41
N ASN A 39 19.20 -20.41 -18.90
CA ASN A 39 20.17 -19.90 -19.89
C ASN A 39 20.18 -18.35 -19.83
N GLU A 40 20.86 -17.69 -20.77
CA GLU A 40 20.98 -16.23 -20.84
C GLU A 40 19.61 -15.52 -20.96
N GLN A 41 18.61 -16.17 -21.57
CA GLN A 41 17.30 -15.60 -21.84
C GLN A 41 16.25 -15.98 -20.78
N TRP A 42 16.40 -17.12 -20.10
CA TRP A 42 15.39 -17.67 -19.22
C TRP A 42 15.89 -17.86 -17.80
N GLU A 43 15.13 -17.34 -16.86
CA GLU A 43 15.32 -17.53 -15.43
C GLU A 43 13.98 -17.94 -14.79
N ALA A 44 14.01 -18.95 -13.94
CA ALA A 44 12.86 -19.43 -13.19
C ALA A 44 13.16 -19.41 -11.70
N VAL A 45 12.22 -18.94 -10.90
CA VAL A 45 12.28 -18.99 -9.43
C VAL A 45 11.10 -19.79 -8.94
N GLY A 46 11.37 -20.84 -8.18
CA GLY A 46 10.37 -21.63 -7.45
C GLY A 46 10.60 -21.50 -5.96
N ALA A 47 9.53 -21.25 -5.20
CA ALA A 47 9.60 -21.21 -3.74
C ALA A 47 8.42 -21.92 -3.12
N LEU A 48 8.66 -22.52 -1.96
CA LEU A 48 7.67 -23.19 -1.13
C LEU A 48 7.89 -22.79 0.32
N ARG A 49 6.82 -22.38 1.00
CA ARG A 49 6.84 -22.07 2.42
C ARG A 49 5.77 -22.88 3.13
N TYR A 50 6.10 -23.41 4.28
CA TYR A 50 5.19 -24.04 5.23
C TYR A 50 5.08 -23.18 6.47
N ASP A 51 3.86 -22.88 6.90
CA ASP A 51 3.55 -22.11 8.10
C ASP A 51 2.70 -22.96 9.03
N TYR A 52 2.96 -22.92 10.33
CA TYR A 52 2.18 -23.53 11.39
C TYR A 52 1.94 -22.54 12.53
N PHE A 53 0.70 -22.48 13.03
CA PHE A 53 0.29 -21.66 14.17
C PHE A 53 -0.40 -22.57 15.20
N SER A 54 0.03 -22.49 16.47
CA SER A 54 -0.49 -23.33 17.54
C SER A 54 -1.93 -22.96 17.93
N ASP A 55 -2.30 -21.69 17.87
CA ASP A 55 -3.67 -21.25 18.10
C ASP A 55 -4.58 -21.61 16.93
N GLY A 56 -5.46 -22.59 17.17
CA GLY A 56 -6.34 -23.18 16.17
C GLY A 56 -5.69 -24.26 15.29
N HIS A 57 -4.43 -24.70 15.56
CA HIS A 57 -3.69 -25.72 14.80
C HIS A 57 -3.70 -25.46 13.29
N ILE A 58 -3.45 -24.20 12.91
CA ILE A 58 -3.50 -23.78 11.53
C ILE A 58 -2.19 -24.12 10.83
N SER A 59 -2.26 -24.84 9.71
CA SER A 59 -1.09 -25.10 8.87
C SER A 59 -1.37 -24.78 7.41
N ARG A 60 -0.36 -24.28 6.70
CA ARG A 60 -0.50 -23.93 5.29
C ARG A 60 0.82 -24.07 4.54
N VAL A 61 0.70 -24.55 3.30
CA VAL A 61 1.79 -24.51 2.32
C VAL A 61 1.46 -23.44 1.28
N THR A 62 2.41 -22.54 1.02
CA THR A 62 2.27 -21.42 0.07
C THR A 62 3.34 -21.49 -1.00
N PRO A 63 2.98 -21.85 -2.26
CA PRO A 63 3.90 -21.87 -3.38
C PRO A 63 4.04 -20.47 -4.01
N LYS A 64 5.22 -20.24 -4.63
CA LYS A 64 5.49 -19.10 -5.52
C LYS A 64 6.28 -19.60 -6.73
N ILE A 65 5.93 -19.13 -7.91
CA ILE A 65 6.65 -19.38 -9.16
C ILE A 65 6.77 -18.04 -9.89
N SER A 66 7.98 -17.76 -10.40
CA SER A 66 8.25 -16.62 -11.27
C SER A 66 9.07 -17.08 -12.46
N LEU A 67 8.75 -16.59 -13.64
CA LEU A 67 9.48 -16.84 -14.87
C LEU A 67 9.87 -15.51 -15.49
N ARG A 68 11.16 -15.32 -15.79
CA ARG A 68 11.69 -14.22 -16.57
C ARG A 68 12.11 -14.72 -17.94
N TYR A 69 11.71 -13.97 -18.97
CA TYR A 69 12.15 -14.17 -20.33
C TYR A 69 12.75 -12.88 -20.89
N GLN A 70 13.97 -12.95 -21.38
CA GLN A 70 14.71 -11.84 -21.98
C GLN A 70 15.00 -12.16 -23.46
N PRO A 71 14.04 -11.90 -24.38
CA PRO A 71 14.22 -12.22 -25.80
C PRO A 71 15.36 -11.44 -26.45
N ILE A 72 15.58 -10.22 -26.01
CA ILE A 72 16.68 -9.32 -26.43
C ILE A 72 17.21 -8.60 -25.19
N HIS A 73 18.44 -8.12 -25.22
CA HIS A 73 19.19 -7.56 -24.10
C HIS A 73 18.44 -6.46 -23.33
N ASN A 74 17.61 -5.69 -23.98
CA ASN A 74 16.92 -4.53 -23.40
C ASN A 74 15.42 -4.75 -23.13
N LEU A 75 14.90 -5.97 -23.28
CA LEU A 75 13.51 -6.33 -23.01
C LEU A 75 13.42 -7.49 -22.03
N ASN A 76 12.76 -7.27 -20.89
CA ASN A 76 12.44 -8.30 -19.92
C ASN A 76 10.92 -8.48 -19.80
N LEU A 77 10.50 -9.73 -19.90
CA LEU A 77 9.12 -10.15 -19.64
C LEU A 77 9.13 -11.01 -18.36
N ARG A 78 8.22 -10.74 -17.44
CA ARG A 78 8.09 -11.52 -16.20
C ARG A 78 6.66 -11.95 -15.99
N LEU A 79 6.47 -13.23 -15.71
CA LEU A 79 5.22 -13.82 -15.28
C LEU A 79 5.43 -14.37 -13.88
N SER A 80 4.53 -14.02 -12.95
CA SER A 80 4.61 -14.51 -11.57
C SER A 80 3.26 -14.95 -11.05
N TYR A 81 3.29 -16.03 -10.28
CA TYR A 81 2.20 -16.48 -9.45
C TYR A 81 2.71 -16.69 -8.03
N GLY A 82 1.95 -16.24 -7.04
CA GLY A 82 2.23 -16.47 -5.63
C GLY A 82 0.96 -16.66 -4.83
N MET A 83 0.98 -17.65 -3.93
CA MET A 83 -0.04 -17.83 -2.92
C MET A 83 0.40 -17.09 -1.65
N GLY A 84 -0.50 -16.26 -1.07
CA GLY A 84 -0.30 -15.62 0.22
C GLY A 84 -1.20 -16.24 1.27
N PHE A 85 -0.79 -16.13 2.52
CA PHE A 85 -1.50 -16.68 3.67
C PHE A 85 -1.33 -15.73 4.87
N ARG A 86 -2.41 -15.51 5.63
CA ARG A 86 -2.40 -14.75 6.88
C ARG A 86 -3.26 -15.46 7.92
N SER A 87 -2.66 -15.85 9.03
CA SER A 87 -3.39 -16.33 10.21
C SER A 87 -4.04 -15.15 10.93
N PRO A 88 -5.26 -15.31 11.49
CA PRO A 88 -5.81 -14.31 12.41
C PRO A 88 -4.89 -14.09 13.59
N THR A 89 -4.72 -12.84 14.01
CA THR A 89 -3.95 -12.49 15.19
C THR A 89 -4.73 -12.82 16.47
N LEU A 90 -4.03 -12.96 17.60
CA LEU A 90 -4.66 -13.13 18.91
C LEU A 90 -5.62 -11.98 19.25
N LYS A 91 -5.30 -10.76 18.78
CA LYS A 91 -6.17 -9.60 18.96
C LYS A 91 -7.48 -9.75 18.19
N GLU A 92 -7.42 -10.13 16.92
CA GLU A 92 -8.61 -10.31 16.07
C GLU A 92 -9.50 -11.45 16.58
N LYS A 93 -8.93 -12.46 17.22
CA LYS A 93 -9.69 -13.60 17.75
C LYS A 93 -10.28 -13.35 19.14
N TYR A 94 -9.55 -12.69 20.03
CA TYR A 94 -9.89 -12.74 21.46
C TYR A 94 -10.06 -11.39 22.13
N TYR A 95 -9.67 -10.26 21.49
CA TYR A 95 -9.67 -8.98 22.14
C TYR A 95 -10.94 -8.18 21.85
N ASN A 96 -11.68 -7.89 22.93
CA ASN A 96 -12.81 -6.97 22.90
C ASN A 96 -12.39 -5.64 23.50
N PHE A 97 -12.64 -4.53 22.81
CA PHE A 97 -12.30 -3.22 23.31
C PHE A 97 -13.29 -2.13 22.87
N ASP A 98 -13.48 -1.18 23.76
CA ASP A 98 -14.25 0.02 23.50
C ASP A 98 -13.38 1.03 22.71
N MET A 99 -13.85 1.43 21.55
CA MET A 99 -13.23 2.43 20.69
C MET A 99 -13.78 3.82 21.03
N ALA A 100 -13.40 4.32 22.20
CA ALA A 100 -13.75 5.65 22.69
C ALA A 100 -15.28 5.93 22.72
N GLY A 101 -16.10 4.93 23.05
CA GLY A 101 -17.55 5.06 23.12
C GLY A 101 -18.26 5.10 21.75
N ILE A 102 -17.52 4.95 20.63
CA ILE A 102 -18.10 4.91 19.30
C ILE A 102 -18.58 3.50 18.97
N TRP A 103 -17.70 2.50 19.17
CA TRP A 103 -18.00 1.09 18.92
C TRP A 103 -17.28 0.18 19.89
N ILE A 104 -17.87 -0.98 20.16
CA ILE A 104 -17.21 -2.09 20.86
C ILE A 104 -16.69 -3.04 19.80
N VAL A 105 -15.37 -3.03 19.55
CA VAL A 105 -14.77 -3.99 18.64
C VAL A 105 -14.74 -5.36 19.29
N GLU A 106 -15.22 -6.39 18.58
CA GLU A 106 -15.33 -7.75 19.08
C GLU A 106 -14.39 -8.71 18.37
N GLY A 107 -13.54 -9.37 19.14
CA GLY A 107 -12.75 -10.49 18.66
C GLY A 107 -13.64 -11.69 18.32
N ASN A 108 -13.23 -12.49 17.33
CA ASN A 108 -13.97 -13.67 16.89
C ASN A 108 -13.06 -14.91 16.84
N PRO A 109 -13.17 -15.84 17.82
CA PRO A 109 -12.35 -17.06 17.82
C PRO A 109 -12.59 -17.99 16.63
N ALA A 110 -13.72 -17.85 15.91
CA ALA A 110 -14.07 -18.67 14.76
C ALA A 110 -13.45 -18.16 13.43
N LEU A 111 -12.60 -17.14 13.48
CA LEU A 111 -11.92 -16.63 12.28
C LEU A 111 -11.07 -17.69 11.60
N LYS A 112 -11.24 -17.76 10.28
CA LYS A 112 -10.44 -18.60 9.39
C LYS A 112 -9.25 -17.80 8.85
N PRO A 113 -8.16 -18.46 8.48
CA PRO A 113 -7.05 -17.82 7.80
C PRO A 113 -7.47 -17.22 6.45
N GLU A 114 -6.90 -16.07 6.14
CA GLU A 114 -7.00 -15.44 4.83
C GLU A 114 -6.02 -16.08 3.85
N VAL A 115 -6.46 -16.33 2.63
CA VAL A 115 -5.64 -16.89 1.55
C VAL A 115 -5.76 -16.03 0.31
N SER A 116 -4.64 -15.65 -0.27
CA SER A 116 -4.60 -14.88 -1.51
C SER A 116 -3.92 -15.65 -2.65
N HIS A 117 -4.37 -15.39 -3.87
CA HIS A 117 -3.76 -15.84 -5.12
C HIS A 117 -3.42 -14.61 -5.96
N ASN A 118 -2.13 -14.40 -6.17
CA ASN A 118 -1.60 -13.25 -6.86
C ASN A 118 -1.02 -13.67 -8.21
N PHE A 119 -1.47 -13.04 -9.28
CA PHE A 119 -0.94 -13.20 -10.64
C PHE A 119 -0.42 -11.85 -11.11
N SER A 120 0.75 -11.83 -11.71
CA SER A 120 1.28 -10.62 -12.33
C SER A 120 2.05 -10.93 -13.62
N LEU A 121 1.90 -10.03 -14.57
CA LEU A 121 2.67 -9.98 -15.80
C LEU A 121 3.31 -8.61 -15.90
N SER A 122 4.62 -8.54 -16.08
CA SER A 122 5.32 -7.27 -16.23
C SER A 122 6.29 -7.31 -17.41
N THR A 123 6.48 -6.14 -17.99
CA THR A 123 7.43 -5.89 -19.07
C THR A 123 8.28 -4.68 -18.72
N ASP A 124 9.60 -4.81 -18.84
CA ASP A 124 10.56 -3.72 -18.76
C ASP A 124 11.31 -3.61 -20.10
N TYR A 125 11.24 -2.44 -20.72
CA TYR A 125 11.94 -2.15 -21.95
C TYR A 125 12.80 -0.91 -21.81
N THR A 126 14.10 -1.04 -22.13
CA THR A 126 15.05 0.08 -22.08
C THR A 126 15.59 0.35 -23.49
N HIS A 127 15.51 1.58 -23.93
CA HIS A 127 16.06 2.02 -25.20
C HIS A 127 16.72 3.40 -25.08
N GLY A 128 18.05 3.42 -25.21
CA GLY A 128 18.82 4.66 -25.07
C GLY A 128 18.59 5.32 -23.72
N HIS A 129 17.99 6.49 -23.75
CA HIS A 129 17.68 7.29 -22.55
C HIS A 129 16.33 6.97 -21.90
N TYR A 130 15.56 6.05 -22.48
CA TYR A 130 14.19 5.75 -22.09
C TYR A 130 14.09 4.39 -21.42
N ASN A 131 13.30 4.32 -20.36
CA ASN A 131 12.88 3.09 -19.72
C ASN A 131 11.36 3.08 -19.62
N TYR A 132 10.74 1.97 -20.02
CA TYR A 132 9.29 1.76 -19.95
C TYR A 132 9.02 0.51 -19.15
N THR A 133 8.08 0.61 -18.22
CA THR A 133 7.58 -0.53 -17.45
C THR A 133 6.07 -0.60 -17.59
N LEU A 134 5.58 -1.79 -17.89
CA LEU A 134 4.14 -2.10 -17.89
C LEU A 134 3.90 -3.33 -17.04
N THR A 135 2.93 -3.22 -16.11
CA THR A 135 2.54 -4.33 -15.24
C THR A 135 1.03 -4.49 -15.26
N ALA A 136 0.55 -5.73 -15.35
CA ALA A 136 -0.83 -6.09 -15.09
C ALA A 136 -0.88 -7.09 -13.96
N TYR A 137 -1.88 -6.99 -13.08
CA TYR A 137 -2.02 -7.89 -11.94
C TYR A 137 -3.47 -8.25 -11.64
N TYR A 138 -3.64 -9.42 -11.06
CA TYR A 138 -4.90 -9.89 -10.51
C TYR A 138 -4.63 -10.57 -9.16
N ASN A 139 -5.33 -10.12 -8.13
CA ASN A 139 -5.26 -10.68 -6.78
C ASN A 139 -6.67 -11.09 -6.33
N ARG A 140 -6.81 -12.35 -5.90
CA ARG A 140 -8.04 -12.88 -5.33
C ARG A 140 -7.79 -13.33 -3.90
N ILE A 141 -8.57 -12.79 -2.95
CA ILE A 141 -8.46 -13.09 -1.54
C ILE A 141 -9.73 -13.84 -1.09
N LYS A 142 -9.55 -14.97 -0.45
CA LYS A 142 -10.60 -15.74 0.19
C LYS A 142 -10.54 -15.55 1.70
N ASP A 143 -11.70 -15.55 2.34
CA ASP A 143 -11.82 -15.40 3.78
C ASP A 143 -11.08 -14.18 4.33
N LYS A 144 -11.16 -13.02 3.62
CA LYS A 144 -10.49 -11.78 4.00
C LYS A 144 -10.88 -11.40 5.42
N LEU A 145 -9.87 -11.22 6.27
CA LEU A 145 -10.05 -10.79 7.65
C LEU A 145 -10.32 -9.29 7.71
N ALA A 146 -11.49 -8.91 8.23
CA ALA A 146 -11.90 -7.53 8.35
C ALA A 146 -12.94 -7.37 9.47
N THR A 147 -13.26 -6.13 9.82
CA THR A 147 -14.43 -5.83 10.64
C THR A 147 -15.69 -5.87 9.79
N GLY A 148 -16.77 -6.42 10.32
CA GLY A 148 -18.08 -6.45 9.70
C GLY A 148 -18.85 -5.14 9.82
N ALA A 149 -20.14 -5.16 9.44
CA ALA A 149 -21.04 -4.05 9.71
C ALA A 149 -21.32 -3.96 11.24
N PRO A 150 -21.30 -2.76 11.82
CA PRO A 150 -21.67 -2.60 13.22
C PRO A 150 -23.14 -2.92 13.44
N TYR A 151 -23.46 -3.43 14.62
CA TYR A 151 -24.82 -3.83 15.01
C TYR A 151 -25.07 -3.63 16.51
N TYR A 152 -26.33 -3.45 16.90
CA TYR A 152 -26.71 -3.48 18.32
C TYR A 152 -27.02 -4.91 18.75
N LYS A 153 -26.38 -5.40 19.82
CA LYS A 153 -26.70 -6.73 20.42
C LYS A 153 -28.09 -6.78 21.04
N ARG A 154 -28.49 -5.68 21.65
CA ARG A 154 -29.79 -5.49 22.30
C ARG A 154 -30.33 -4.14 21.87
N ALA A 155 -31.65 -4.02 21.85
CA ALA A 155 -32.31 -2.75 21.53
C ALA A 155 -32.02 -1.63 22.58
N SER A 156 -31.53 -2.03 23.75
CA SER A 156 -31.15 -1.11 24.84
C SER A 156 -29.68 -0.67 24.77
N ASP A 157 -28.89 -1.23 23.89
CA ASP A 157 -27.45 -0.92 23.82
C ASP A 157 -27.28 0.48 23.25
N LEU A 158 -26.45 1.29 23.90
CA LEU A 158 -26.13 2.65 23.45
C LEU A 158 -24.94 2.68 22.48
N ILE A 159 -24.08 1.67 22.54
CA ILE A 159 -22.86 1.57 21.74
C ILE A 159 -22.98 0.35 20.83
N PRO A 160 -22.86 0.52 19.49
CA PRO A 160 -22.92 -0.62 18.57
C PRO A 160 -21.65 -1.47 18.64
N HIS A 161 -21.79 -2.75 18.34
CA HIS A 161 -20.72 -3.74 18.30
C HIS A 161 -20.19 -3.90 16.88
N LEU A 162 -18.87 -4.02 16.75
CA LEU A 162 -18.15 -4.16 15.49
C LEU A 162 -17.39 -5.48 15.50
N PRO A 163 -17.94 -6.57 14.91
CA PRO A 163 -17.33 -7.89 14.97
C PRO A 163 -16.21 -8.04 13.95
N TYR A 164 -15.14 -8.75 14.30
CA TYR A 164 -14.24 -9.32 13.30
C TYR A 164 -14.88 -10.51 12.60
N LEU A 165 -14.74 -10.60 11.29
CA LEU A 165 -15.27 -11.70 10.50
C LEU A 165 -14.42 -11.96 9.23
N ASN A 166 -14.66 -13.10 8.60
CA ASN A 166 -14.12 -13.38 7.29
C ASN A 166 -15.11 -12.89 6.23
N LEU A 167 -14.69 -11.90 5.45
CA LEU A 167 -15.43 -11.47 4.26
C LEU A 167 -15.29 -12.52 3.15
N GLY A 168 -16.35 -12.72 2.39
CA GLY A 168 -16.35 -13.58 1.20
C GLY A 168 -15.28 -13.17 0.17
N GLY A 169 -15.42 -13.61 -1.06
CA GLY A 169 -14.40 -13.35 -2.09
C GLY A 169 -14.19 -11.86 -2.36
N TYR A 170 -12.98 -11.39 -2.12
CA TYR A 170 -12.49 -10.06 -2.49
C TYR A 170 -11.48 -10.21 -3.62
N SER A 171 -11.56 -9.37 -4.64
CA SER A 171 -10.55 -9.36 -5.70
C SER A 171 -10.17 -7.95 -6.12
N VAL A 172 -8.93 -7.82 -6.52
CA VAL A 172 -8.36 -6.58 -7.07
C VAL A 172 -7.69 -6.92 -8.38
N CYS A 173 -7.97 -6.17 -9.42
CA CYS A 173 -7.21 -6.22 -10.66
C CYS A 173 -6.77 -4.81 -11.05
N GLY A 174 -5.69 -4.74 -11.80
CA GLY A 174 -5.19 -3.45 -12.23
C GLY A 174 -4.03 -3.54 -13.19
N GLY A 175 -3.56 -2.37 -13.58
CA GLY A 175 -2.40 -2.20 -14.42
C GLY A 175 -1.65 -0.93 -14.06
N GLU A 176 -0.34 -1.01 -14.20
CA GLU A 176 0.57 0.11 -13.99
C GLU A 176 1.43 0.31 -15.23
N ALA A 177 1.58 1.54 -15.65
CA ALA A 177 2.46 1.93 -16.72
C ALA A 177 3.39 3.06 -16.23
N SER A 178 4.68 2.93 -16.47
CA SER A 178 5.62 4.00 -16.21
C SER A 178 6.59 4.20 -17.38
N ALA A 179 6.94 5.47 -17.59
CA ALA A 179 7.96 5.88 -18.52
C ALA A 179 8.94 6.81 -17.79
N GLN A 180 10.23 6.55 -17.98
CA GLN A 180 11.30 7.39 -17.47
C GLN A 180 12.24 7.74 -18.59
N ALA A 181 12.70 8.97 -18.62
CA ALA A 181 13.73 9.43 -19.53
C ALA A 181 14.80 10.21 -18.77
N ARG A 182 16.06 10.04 -19.17
CA ARG A 182 17.19 10.80 -18.61
C ARG A 182 18.09 11.26 -19.76
N TRP A 183 18.19 12.58 -19.92
CA TRP A 183 18.98 13.16 -21.00
C TRP A 183 20.31 13.72 -20.50
N SER A 184 21.27 13.81 -21.41
CA SER A 184 22.63 14.31 -21.10
C SER A 184 22.68 15.80 -20.73
N ASN A 185 21.63 16.57 -21.05
CA ASN A 185 21.51 17.98 -20.67
C ASN A 185 21.04 18.21 -19.21
N GLY A 186 20.96 17.11 -18.41
CA GLY A 186 20.57 17.16 -17.01
C GLY A 186 19.08 17.06 -16.74
N ILE A 187 18.24 16.89 -17.76
CA ILE A 187 16.80 16.69 -17.60
C ILE A 187 16.52 15.22 -17.29
N THR A 188 15.73 14.97 -16.27
CA THR A 188 15.11 13.69 -15.96
C THR A 188 13.60 13.86 -15.93
N ALA A 189 12.86 12.98 -16.58
CA ALA A 189 11.40 12.97 -16.53
C ALA A 189 10.91 11.56 -16.20
N ARG A 190 9.86 11.47 -15.37
CA ARG A 190 9.16 10.24 -15.04
C ARG A 190 7.66 10.50 -15.04
N LEU A 191 6.91 9.61 -15.67
CA LEU A 191 5.46 9.58 -15.63
C LEU A 191 5.03 8.17 -15.24
N SER A 192 4.12 8.06 -14.28
CA SER A 192 3.54 6.78 -13.89
C SER A 192 2.01 6.92 -13.79
N TYR A 193 1.33 5.91 -14.27
CA TYR A 193 -0.12 5.79 -14.21
C TYR A 193 -0.48 4.41 -13.64
N ALA A 194 -1.45 4.38 -12.73
CA ALA A 194 -2.00 3.16 -12.17
C ALA A 194 -3.53 3.16 -12.32
N TYR A 195 -4.03 2.02 -12.74
CA TYR A 195 -5.46 1.68 -12.71
C TYR A 195 -5.67 0.54 -11.72
N THR A 196 -6.63 0.71 -10.79
CA THR A 196 -6.99 -0.30 -9.80
C THR A 196 -8.50 -0.47 -9.77
N ASP A 197 -8.97 -1.70 -9.93
CA ASP A 197 -10.39 -2.04 -9.82
C ASP A 197 -10.59 -3.09 -8.74
N GLU A 198 -11.37 -2.75 -7.72
CA GLU A 198 -11.66 -3.58 -6.56
C GLU A 198 -13.08 -4.12 -6.63
N HIS A 199 -13.20 -5.42 -6.37
CA HIS A 199 -14.48 -6.10 -6.26
C HIS A 199 -14.67 -6.58 -4.83
N LEU A 200 -15.47 -5.82 -4.08
CA LEU A 200 -15.85 -6.15 -2.71
C LEU A 200 -16.97 -7.19 -2.71
N PRO A 201 -16.95 -8.13 -1.76
CA PRO A 201 -18.06 -9.03 -1.56
C PRO A 201 -19.29 -8.20 -1.11
N LYS A 202 -20.43 -8.55 -1.67
CA LYS A 202 -21.71 -7.99 -1.30
C LYS A 202 -22.48 -8.99 -0.45
N ASP A 203 -23.30 -8.48 0.46
CA ASP A 203 -24.25 -9.32 1.20
C ASP A 203 -25.40 -9.80 0.27
N LYS A 204 -26.30 -10.60 0.83
CA LYS A 204 -27.48 -11.11 0.08
C LYS A 204 -28.41 -9.99 -0.42
N ASN A 205 -28.33 -8.79 0.17
CA ASN A 205 -29.12 -7.62 -0.18
C ASN A 205 -28.38 -6.65 -1.12
N ASN A 206 -27.24 -7.08 -1.67
CA ASN A 206 -26.39 -6.29 -2.55
C ASN A 206 -25.71 -5.07 -1.88
N ASN A 207 -25.68 -5.01 -0.55
CA ASN A 207 -24.95 -4.01 0.22
C ASN A 207 -23.47 -4.40 0.34
N SER A 208 -22.57 -3.43 0.36
CA SER A 208 -21.19 -3.71 0.73
C SER A 208 -21.13 -4.19 2.19
N VAL A 209 -20.49 -5.33 2.42
CA VAL A 209 -20.46 -5.97 3.75
C VAL A 209 -19.67 -5.15 4.77
N ASN A 210 -18.86 -4.21 4.31
CA ASN A 210 -18.04 -3.37 5.19
C ASN A 210 -18.21 -1.88 4.82
N ASN A 211 -19.06 -1.19 5.58
CA ASN A 211 -19.31 0.24 5.43
C ASN A 211 -18.13 1.13 5.91
N GLN A 212 -17.06 0.54 6.42
CA GLN A 212 -15.83 1.23 6.81
C GLN A 212 -14.72 1.11 5.77
N TYR A 213 -14.95 0.35 4.72
CA TYR A 213 -13.98 0.18 3.67
C TYR A 213 -14.05 1.37 2.70
N ILE A 214 -12.94 2.10 2.61
CA ILE A 214 -12.79 3.16 1.63
C ILE A 214 -12.26 2.53 0.35
N PRO A 215 -13.03 2.52 -0.75
CA PRO A 215 -12.58 1.93 -1.99
C PRO A 215 -11.37 2.66 -2.56
N ALA A 216 -10.51 1.95 -3.28
CA ALA A 216 -9.40 2.56 -3.98
C ALA A 216 -9.90 3.52 -5.07
N ARG A 217 -9.19 4.62 -5.23
CA ARG A 217 -9.40 5.50 -6.39
C ARG A 217 -8.90 4.80 -7.64
N LYS A 218 -9.78 4.62 -8.64
CA LYS A 218 -9.49 3.80 -9.81
C LYS A 218 -8.29 4.28 -10.61
N HIS A 219 -8.07 5.59 -10.69
CA HIS A 219 -7.00 6.18 -11.48
C HIS A 219 -6.09 7.01 -10.58
N ALA A 220 -4.80 6.70 -10.63
CA ALA A 220 -3.75 7.47 -10.01
C ALA A 220 -2.66 7.78 -11.05
N MET A 221 -2.15 9.01 -11.03
CA MET A 221 -1.06 9.44 -11.88
C MET A 221 -0.04 10.21 -11.06
N THR A 222 1.25 9.95 -11.31
CA THR A 222 2.34 10.75 -10.76
C THR A 222 3.28 11.17 -11.88
N GLY A 223 3.71 12.42 -11.84
CA GLY A 223 4.67 12.98 -12.77
C GLY A 223 5.82 13.63 -12.02
N HIS A 224 7.01 13.49 -12.53
CA HIS A 224 8.21 14.16 -12.02
C HIS A 224 9.06 14.62 -13.19
N ILE A 225 9.45 15.88 -13.17
CA ILE A 225 10.43 16.44 -14.10
C ILE A 225 11.43 17.21 -13.27
N ASP A 226 12.70 16.91 -13.45
CA ASP A 226 13.76 17.68 -12.84
C ASP A 226 14.85 18.05 -13.87
N TRP A 227 15.43 19.21 -13.66
CA TRP A 227 16.59 19.69 -14.41
C TRP A 227 17.70 19.98 -13.41
N ASP A 228 18.81 19.24 -13.53
CA ASP A 228 20.02 19.44 -12.75
C ASP A 228 21.15 19.93 -13.66
N HIS A 229 21.65 21.12 -13.37
CA HIS A 229 22.70 21.72 -14.18
C HIS A 229 23.80 22.35 -13.31
N GLN A 230 25.05 22.04 -13.66
CA GLN A 230 26.26 22.62 -13.06
C GLN A 230 26.78 23.72 -13.99
N PHE A 231 26.54 24.98 -13.67
CA PHE A 231 26.94 26.12 -14.49
C PHE A 231 28.46 26.35 -14.44
N VAL A 232 29.01 26.34 -13.23
CA VAL A 232 30.43 26.46 -12.96
C VAL A 232 30.83 25.56 -11.77
N LYS A 233 32.13 25.38 -11.56
CA LYS A 233 32.67 24.48 -10.51
C LYS A 233 32.01 24.65 -9.13
N ASN A 234 31.62 25.87 -8.79
CA ASN A 234 31.10 26.24 -7.47
C ASN A 234 29.61 26.63 -7.47
N TYR A 235 28.88 26.49 -8.59
CA TYR A 235 27.47 26.80 -8.64
C TYR A 235 26.69 25.81 -9.52
N GLY A 236 25.73 25.15 -8.90
CA GLY A 236 24.78 24.27 -9.57
C GLY A 236 23.36 24.56 -9.16
N LEU A 237 22.42 24.28 -10.06
CA LEU A 237 21.00 24.49 -9.87
C LEU A 237 20.26 23.20 -10.20
N ASN A 238 19.32 22.83 -9.33
CA ASN A 238 18.33 21.80 -9.62
C ASN A 238 16.94 22.44 -9.49
N ILE A 239 16.07 22.20 -10.47
CA ILE A 239 14.67 22.62 -10.47
C ILE A 239 13.85 21.36 -10.72
N GLY A 240 12.98 21.01 -9.77
CA GLY A 240 12.11 19.84 -9.84
C GLY A 240 10.64 20.23 -9.72
N LEU A 241 9.81 19.62 -10.55
CA LEU A 241 8.36 19.68 -10.49
C LEU A 241 7.80 18.28 -10.29
N ASP A 242 7.09 18.08 -9.19
CA ASP A 242 6.33 16.86 -8.89
C ASP A 242 4.84 17.13 -9.06
N GLY A 243 4.13 16.17 -9.61
CA GLY A 243 2.67 16.19 -9.71
C GLY A 243 2.07 14.86 -9.30
N ARG A 244 0.94 14.90 -8.61
CA ARG A 244 0.13 13.72 -8.25
C ARG A 244 -1.33 14.02 -8.53
N PHE A 245 -1.99 13.13 -9.26
CA PHE A 245 -3.42 13.13 -9.51
C PHE A 245 -4.06 11.86 -8.97
N LEU A 246 -5.25 12.00 -8.37
CA LEU A 246 -6.11 10.89 -7.95
C LEU A 246 -7.54 11.16 -8.44
N SER A 247 -8.18 10.14 -9.05
CA SER A 247 -9.56 10.23 -9.52
C SER A 247 -10.54 10.35 -8.35
N SER A 248 -11.77 10.75 -8.64
CA SER A 248 -12.88 10.67 -7.69
C SER A 248 -13.22 9.23 -7.33
N VAL A 249 -13.90 9.06 -6.20
CA VAL A 249 -14.45 7.78 -5.74
C VAL A 249 -15.67 8.03 -4.85
N ASP A 250 -16.70 7.17 -4.99
CA ASP A 250 -17.85 7.19 -4.10
C ASP A 250 -17.58 6.27 -2.91
N ASN A 251 -17.80 6.78 -1.72
CA ASN A 251 -17.68 6.04 -0.47
C ASN A 251 -19.01 6.00 0.28
N GLN A 252 -19.24 4.93 1.03
CA GLN A 252 -20.38 4.81 1.93
C GLN A 252 -19.93 5.10 3.36
N GLU A 253 -20.60 6.03 4.01
CA GLU A 253 -20.36 6.42 5.40
C GLU A 253 -21.65 6.38 6.20
N PHE A 254 -21.53 6.14 7.51
CA PHE A 254 -22.67 6.31 8.42
C PHE A 254 -23.09 7.78 8.45
N VAL A 255 -24.40 8.03 8.48
CA VAL A 255 -24.96 9.37 8.69
C VAL A 255 -24.51 9.89 10.05
N ASP A 256 -24.45 9.00 11.05
CA ASP A 256 -23.98 9.28 12.39
C ASP A 256 -23.19 8.05 12.91
N TYR A 257 -21.93 8.24 13.30
CA TYR A 257 -21.08 7.16 13.81
C TYR A 257 -21.46 6.71 15.24
N TYR A 258 -22.19 7.54 15.97
CA TYR A 258 -22.70 7.22 17.31
C TYR A 258 -24.11 6.59 17.27
N ASP A 259 -24.83 6.74 16.16
CA ASP A 259 -26.17 6.20 15.97
C ASP A 259 -26.33 5.58 14.56
N ILE A 260 -25.95 4.32 14.45
CA ILE A 260 -26.02 3.57 13.18
C ILE A 260 -27.44 3.35 12.68
N SER A 261 -28.48 3.57 13.51
CA SER A 261 -29.89 3.46 13.09
C SER A 261 -30.30 4.53 12.06
N LYS A 262 -29.54 5.65 12.00
CA LYS A 262 -29.72 6.71 11.00
C LYS A 262 -29.31 6.30 9.60
N GLY A 263 -28.70 5.11 9.45
CA GLY A 263 -28.36 4.52 8.17
C GLY A 263 -27.06 5.04 7.57
N ILE A 264 -26.92 4.82 6.27
CA ILE A 264 -25.70 5.04 5.47
C ILE A 264 -26.02 6.06 4.39
N ARG A 265 -25.07 6.92 4.08
CA ARG A 265 -25.09 7.84 2.95
C ARG A 265 -23.92 7.58 2.02
N THR A 266 -24.09 7.81 0.73
CA THR A 266 -22.99 7.83 -0.25
C THR A 266 -22.40 9.24 -0.29
N ILE A 267 -21.09 9.34 -0.13
CA ILE A 267 -20.35 10.59 -0.23
C ILE A 267 -19.41 10.51 -1.42
N HIS A 268 -19.46 11.51 -2.27
CA HIS A 268 -18.56 11.63 -3.41
C HIS A 268 -17.25 12.31 -2.96
N TYR A 269 -16.15 11.55 -2.95
CA TYR A 269 -14.81 12.11 -2.74
C TYR A 269 -14.28 12.63 -4.06
N PRO A 270 -14.06 13.93 -4.22
CA PRO A 270 -13.68 14.52 -5.49
C PRO A 270 -12.30 14.08 -5.96
N ALA A 271 -12.08 14.13 -7.27
CA ALA A 271 -10.73 14.03 -7.82
C ALA A 271 -9.90 15.23 -7.40
N TYR A 272 -8.59 15.04 -7.25
CA TYR A 272 -7.69 16.13 -6.95
C TYR A 272 -6.30 15.94 -7.56
N ALA A 273 -5.60 17.07 -7.73
CA ALA A 273 -4.20 17.08 -8.12
C ALA A 273 -3.40 18.00 -7.20
N LEU A 274 -2.23 17.54 -6.78
CA LEU A 274 -1.27 18.30 -5.99
C LEU A 274 0.04 18.41 -6.75
N PHE A 275 0.63 19.61 -6.75
CA PHE A 275 1.90 19.86 -7.39
C PHE A 275 2.88 20.51 -6.41
N LYS A 276 4.15 20.14 -6.55
CA LYS A 276 5.26 20.66 -5.76
C LYS A 276 6.35 21.15 -6.70
N LEU A 277 6.76 22.39 -6.53
CA LEU A 277 7.93 22.95 -7.19
C LEU A 277 9.07 23.04 -6.18
N ALA A 278 10.23 22.50 -6.50
CA ALA A 278 11.42 22.59 -5.68
C ALA A 278 12.58 23.17 -6.46
N VAL A 279 13.31 24.09 -5.86
CA VAL A 279 14.54 24.69 -6.40
C VAL A 279 15.65 24.49 -5.39
N VAL A 280 16.74 23.87 -5.81
CA VAL A 280 17.93 23.66 -4.97
C VAL A 280 19.12 24.35 -5.64
N GLN A 281 19.68 25.33 -4.96
CA GLN A 281 20.91 26.01 -5.37
C GLN A 281 22.08 25.46 -4.56
N ARG A 282 23.12 25.06 -5.23
CA ARG A 282 24.38 24.57 -4.63
C ARG A 282 25.45 25.62 -4.82
N PHE A 283 25.87 26.24 -3.71
CA PHE A 283 26.96 27.18 -3.68
C PHE A 283 28.20 26.45 -3.14
N SER A 284 29.18 26.17 -3.98
CA SER A 284 30.34 25.33 -3.67
C SER A 284 29.92 23.89 -3.29
N LYS A 285 30.85 23.13 -2.71
CA LYS A 285 30.59 21.77 -2.19
C LYS A 285 29.95 21.78 -0.79
N SER A 286 29.85 22.94 -0.17
CA SER A 286 29.58 23.06 1.27
C SER A 286 28.22 23.70 1.60
N VAL A 287 27.61 24.47 0.69
CA VAL A 287 26.39 25.22 0.99
C VAL A 287 25.29 24.88 -0.02
N LYS A 288 24.10 24.54 0.48
CA LYS A 288 22.89 24.31 -0.31
C LYS A 288 21.74 25.17 0.24
N LEU A 289 21.07 25.89 -0.63
CA LEU A 289 19.82 26.56 -0.36
C LEU A 289 18.71 25.82 -1.11
N SER A 290 17.67 25.42 -0.40
CA SER A 290 16.49 24.78 -0.97
C SER A 290 15.25 25.63 -0.72
N VAL A 291 14.44 25.78 -1.75
CA VAL A 291 13.12 26.42 -1.67
C VAL A 291 12.12 25.47 -2.29
N ALA A 292 11.05 25.13 -1.57
CA ALA A 292 9.99 24.29 -2.10
C ALA A 292 8.62 24.91 -1.84
N LEU A 293 7.79 24.89 -2.85
CA LEU A 293 6.38 25.25 -2.82
C LEU A 293 5.55 23.98 -2.96
N ASP A 294 5.02 23.51 -1.84
CA ASP A 294 4.05 22.40 -1.83
C ASP A 294 2.65 22.94 -2.15
N ASN A 295 1.85 22.11 -2.81
CA ASN A 295 0.50 22.45 -3.23
C ASN A 295 0.48 23.77 -4.03
N LEU A 296 1.27 23.81 -5.09
CA LEU A 296 1.56 24.99 -5.93
C LEU A 296 0.30 25.73 -6.39
N PHE A 297 -0.80 25.03 -6.64
CA PHE A 297 -2.07 25.60 -7.09
C PHE A 297 -3.06 25.87 -5.96
N ASN A 298 -2.59 25.85 -4.69
CA ASN A 298 -3.39 26.17 -3.51
C ASN A 298 -4.70 25.38 -3.40
N TYR A 299 -4.67 24.09 -3.79
CA TYR A 299 -5.83 23.21 -3.64
C TYR A 299 -6.24 23.13 -2.17
N LYS A 300 -7.54 23.26 -1.89
CA LYS A 300 -8.14 23.01 -0.59
C LYS A 300 -9.36 22.12 -0.79
N PRO A 301 -9.53 21.03 0.01
CA PRO A 301 -10.76 20.27 -0.03
C PRO A 301 -11.94 21.18 0.35
N GLU A 302 -13.05 21.05 -0.36
CA GLU A 302 -14.28 21.81 -0.05
C GLU A 302 -14.87 21.39 1.30
N TYR A 303 -14.64 20.14 1.70
CA TYR A 303 -15.03 19.57 2.99
C TYR A 303 -14.06 18.45 3.39
N TYR A 304 -13.99 18.18 4.69
CA TYR A 304 -13.17 17.07 5.20
C TYR A 304 -13.91 15.75 5.05
N TYR A 305 -13.20 14.74 4.54
CA TYR A 305 -13.66 13.37 4.39
C TYR A 305 -12.52 12.40 4.73
N LEU A 306 -12.86 11.12 4.95
CA LEU A 306 -11.84 10.10 5.20
C LEU A 306 -10.84 10.01 4.04
N ASN A 307 -9.54 10.01 4.34
CA ASN A 307 -8.46 10.05 3.33
C ASN A 307 -8.46 11.28 2.40
N CYS A 308 -9.03 12.40 2.82
CA CYS A 308 -8.80 13.65 2.11
C CYS A 308 -7.32 14.05 2.21
N PRO A 309 -6.78 14.78 1.21
CA PRO A 309 -5.44 15.32 1.34
C PRO A 309 -5.38 16.31 2.50
N LEU A 310 -4.47 16.03 3.46
CA LEU A 310 -4.23 16.91 4.61
C LEU A 310 -3.42 18.11 4.12
N THR A 311 -4.11 19.17 3.65
CA THR A 311 -3.48 20.40 3.17
C THR A 311 -4.36 21.60 3.49
N ASP A 312 -3.75 22.60 4.08
CA ASP A 312 -4.37 23.92 4.33
C ASP A 312 -4.14 24.91 3.17
N GLY A 313 -3.66 24.42 2.04
CA GLY A 313 -3.32 25.18 0.87
C GLY A 313 -1.82 25.19 0.57
N MET A 314 -1.35 26.20 -0.12
CA MET A 314 0.05 26.34 -0.52
C MET A 314 0.97 26.52 0.69
N ASN A 315 2.07 25.77 0.71
CA ASN A 315 3.08 25.81 1.77
C ASN A 315 4.46 26.10 1.18
N LEU A 316 5.16 27.09 1.75
CA LEU A 316 6.52 27.44 1.40
C LEU A 316 7.50 26.87 2.43
N GLN A 317 8.48 26.15 1.96
CA GLN A 317 9.57 25.61 2.76
C GLN A 317 10.89 26.19 2.28
N VAL A 318 11.71 26.70 3.20
CA VAL A 318 13.06 27.20 2.91
C VAL A 318 14.04 26.47 3.81
N GLY A 319 15.09 25.90 3.23
CA GLY A 319 16.12 25.16 3.95
C GLY A 319 17.52 25.61 3.55
N LEU A 320 18.38 25.80 4.52
CA LEU A 320 19.81 26.03 4.35
C LEU A 320 20.58 24.86 4.94
N SER A 321 21.45 24.24 4.15
CA SER A 321 22.34 23.16 4.58
C SER A 321 23.78 23.62 4.39
N VAL A 322 24.59 23.51 5.45
CA VAL A 322 26.02 23.87 5.44
C VAL A 322 26.82 22.65 5.92
N ASP A 323 27.74 22.18 5.07
CA ASP A 323 28.71 21.15 5.40
C ASP A 323 29.96 21.83 5.96
N VAL A 324 30.09 21.85 7.29
CA VAL A 324 31.10 22.61 8.00
C VAL A 324 32.51 22.05 7.73
N ASP A 325 32.66 20.74 7.62
CA ASP A 325 33.98 20.08 7.39
C ASP A 325 34.53 20.46 6.00
N LYS A 326 33.65 20.58 5.01
CA LYS A 326 34.06 21.02 3.66
C LYS A 326 34.21 22.53 3.54
N LEU A 327 33.54 23.29 4.42
CA LEU A 327 33.65 24.76 4.42
C LEU A 327 35.05 25.20 4.96
N PHE A 328 35.50 24.57 5.99
CA PHE A 328 36.76 24.95 6.67
C PHE A 328 37.97 24.11 6.29
N LYS A 329 37.82 23.11 5.38
CA LYS A 329 38.90 22.23 4.91
C LYS A 329 39.76 21.69 6.08
N PHE A 330 39.11 21.08 7.10
CA PHE A 330 39.80 20.28 8.09
C PHE A 330 40.15 18.90 7.52
#